data_fd4d4afa01fb29045638c5a39ffdd8dc
#
_entry.id   fd4d4afa01fb29045638c5a39ffdd8dc
#
_cell.length_a   1.000
_cell.length_b   1.000
_cell.length_c   1.000
_cell.angle_alpha   90.00
_cell.angle_beta   90.00
_cell.angle_gamma   90.00
#
_symmetry.space_group_name_H-M   'P 1'
#
loop_
_entity.id
_entity.type
_entity.pdbx_description
1 polymer ?
#
loop_
_entity_poly.entity_id
_entity_poly.type
_entity_poly.pdbx_seq_one_letter_code
_entity_poly.pdbx_strand_id
1 'polypeptide(L)'
;MRLFLLAALVMLLQTAHAQSKKTMESRIEKVTVFLDGAQTERTARASLAAGKQELVFANISPSIDKQSIQVKADGNVTILSVIHQQNFMKEQQKQDEIKEAEAMKEAQTEKIALQKNILNVYKQEETLLLKNQQIGGANNGLKAADLKDAADLQRARLTEVYQKQMETDRTIKKMEAELVKINKQLQELNQKADISTSEIHVTVSAREAGSSLFNISYMVKKAGWYPTYDIRVKDISSPINMQYKANVFQHSGEDWKDIRLFLSTGNPNENANKPSLEPWYLKYVYAYRQTANTIQATYTPGTVSGKVVDERGNPVAGASVVLKGTRTGTTTNAGGIFQINVPAGAQHLTVSAVGMQTIEVPASVNGTSNISMIADQRSLEEVVVITGYGTTGDRDGWYDAERAENNRNKQKKSETALTTTISYQPTTTVYEIKEPYTILNDGKTYMAEIDGYELNAAYEYYTAPKLSESAYLTAKIINWQELNLLPGEANLFFEGTFLGKSLLDVAKAGDTLSLSLGKDKGVVVKRTLLKEYSSKRFIGSNRTDTRQYEITIRNNKQLPVNIIVEDQFPISTQKEIEVQDRKYEGARLDEDTQQISWQQTVDAKKETKLSFRYEVKYPKDKTLQLD
;
A
#
# COMPACT_ATOMS: atom_id res chain seq x y z
N MET A 1 20.07 -80.15 -11.40
CA MET A 1 20.65 -79.00 -10.65
C MET A 1 21.11 -77.83 -11.55
N ARG A 2 21.71 -78.06 -12.74
CA ARG A 2 22.12 -76.95 -13.65
C ARG A 2 20.95 -76.21 -14.33
N LEU A 3 19.81 -76.85 -14.59
CA LEU A 3 18.63 -76.21 -15.18
C LEU A 3 17.89 -75.29 -14.21
N PHE A 4 17.89 -75.57 -12.90
CA PHE A 4 17.30 -74.73 -11.86
C PHE A 4 18.12 -73.48 -11.57
N LEU A 5 19.45 -73.57 -11.73
CA LEU A 5 20.33 -72.42 -11.60
C LEU A 5 20.18 -71.40 -12.77
N LEU A 6 19.90 -71.92 -14.00
CA LEU A 6 19.65 -71.05 -15.15
C LEU A 6 18.28 -70.35 -15.06
N ALA A 7 17.25 -71.02 -14.55
CA ALA A 7 15.93 -70.43 -14.31
C ALA A 7 15.95 -69.39 -13.19
N ALA A 8 16.74 -69.59 -12.12
CA ALA A 8 16.94 -68.65 -11.06
C ALA A 8 17.74 -67.43 -11.53
N LEU A 9 18.70 -67.58 -12.45
CA LEU A 9 19.46 -66.46 -13.02
C LEU A 9 18.63 -65.64 -14.00
N VAL A 10 17.68 -66.23 -14.73
CA VAL A 10 16.73 -65.51 -15.60
C VAL A 10 15.65 -64.77 -14.80
N MET A 11 15.27 -65.30 -13.62
CA MET A 11 14.35 -64.57 -12.71
C MET A 11 15.00 -63.36 -11.98
N LEU A 12 16.32 -63.33 -11.81
CA LEU A 12 17.06 -62.24 -11.23
C LEU A 12 17.33 -61.09 -12.21
N LEU A 13 17.03 -61.28 -13.50
CA LEU A 13 17.11 -60.25 -14.55
C LEU A 13 15.78 -59.49 -14.78
N GLN A 14 14.78 -59.68 -13.94
CA GLN A 14 13.72 -58.70 -13.82
C GLN A 14 14.33 -57.44 -13.16
N THR A 15 15.05 -56.69 -13.99
CA THR A 15 15.52 -55.36 -13.67
C THR A 15 14.37 -54.57 -13.07
N ALA A 16 14.46 -54.30 -11.78
CA ALA A 16 13.72 -53.26 -11.18
C ALA A 16 13.94 -52.03 -12.07
N HIS A 17 12.96 -51.68 -12.88
CA HIS A 17 12.94 -50.37 -13.56
C HIS A 17 12.85 -49.34 -12.45
N ALA A 18 14.00 -49.00 -11.88
CA ALA A 18 14.11 -47.83 -11.01
C ALA A 18 13.55 -46.69 -11.83
N GLN A 19 12.45 -46.13 -11.38
CA GLN A 19 11.78 -45.01 -12.00
C GLN A 19 12.83 -43.89 -12.08
N SER A 20 13.35 -43.64 -13.28
CA SER A 20 14.42 -42.65 -13.48
C SER A 20 13.88 -41.28 -13.12
N LYS A 21 14.31 -40.77 -11.99
CA LYS A 21 14.01 -39.41 -11.54
C LYS A 21 14.99 -38.45 -12.20
N LYS A 22 14.49 -37.56 -13.04
CA LYS A 22 15.32 -36.60 -13.79
C LYS A 22 14.96 -35.16 -13.38
N THR A 23 15.92 -34.46 -12.76
CA THR A 23 15.77 -33.06 -12.44
C THR A 23 15.94 -32.20 -13.70
N MET A 24 15.01 -31.27 -13.91
CA MET A 24 14.93 -30.39 -15.07
C MET A 24 15.01 -28.94 -14.64
N GLU A 25 15.80 -28.16 -15.35
CA GLU A 25 15.74 -26.71 -15.26
C GLU A 25 14.67 -26.18 -16.18
N SER A 26 13.92 -25.18 -15.72
CA SER A 26 12.89 -24.50 -16.48
C SER A 26 13.09 -22.99 -16.42
N ARG A 27 12.75 -22.30 -17.51
CA ARG A 27 12.84 -20.84 -17.62
C ARG A 27 11.45 -20.23 -17.58
N ILE A 28 11.29 -19.11 -16.85
CA ILE A 28 10.09 -18.29 -16.91
C ILE A 28 10.13 -17.54 -18.24
N GLU A 29 9.10 -17.68 -19.07
CA GLU A 29 9.00 -16.96 -20.34
C GLU A 29 7.99 -15.84 -20.29
N LYS A 30 6.90 -16.06 -19.54
CA LYS A 30 5.79 -15.13 -19.47
C LYS A 30 5.25 -15.05 -18.06
N VAL A 31 4.92 -13.84 -17.64
CA VAL A 31 4.20 -13.59 -16.38
C VAL A 31 3.02 -12.68 -16.67
N THR A 32 1.82 -13.11 -16.24
CA THR A 32 0.63 -12.29 -16.23
C THR A 32 0.36 -11.86 -14.80
N VAL A 33 0.55 -10.57 -14.51
CA VAL A 33 0.31 -10.01 -13.18
C VAL A 33 -1.11 -9.47 -13.11
N PHE A 34 -1.84 -9.88 -12.09
CA PHE A 34 -3.19 -9.46 -11.78
C PHE A 34 -3.17 -8.35 -10.73
N LEU A 35 -4.32 -7.79 -10.38
CA LEU A 35 -4.43 -6.84 -9.25
C LEU A 35 -4.03 -7.51 -7.92
N ASP A 36 -4.27 -8.83 -7.82
CA ASP A 36 -3.82 -9.67 -6.71
C ASP A 36 -3.34 -11.02 -7.24
N GLY A 37 -2.05 -11.31 -7.07
CA GLY A 37 -1.38 -12.50 -7.58
C GLY A 37 -0.79 -12.33 -8.98
N ALA A 38 -0.09 -13.36 -9.43
CA ALA A 38 0.45 -13.46 -10.79
C ALA A 38 0.43 -14.90 -11.30
N GLN A 39 0.20 -15.08 -12.59
CA GLN A 39 0.36 -16.35 -13.28
C GLN A 39 1.73 -16.40 -13.94
N THR A 40 2.53 -17.36 -13.55
CA THR A 40 3.85 -17.63 -14.13
C THR A 40 3.74 -18.77 -15.14
N GLU A 41 4.28 -18.57 -16.35
CA GLU A 41 4.39 -19.58 -17.40
C GLU A 41 5.87 -19.89 -17.65
N ARG A 42 6.24 -21.16 -17.49
CA ARG A 42 7.62 -21.65 -17.64
C ARG A 42 7.68 -22.70 -18.73
N THR A 43 8.83 -22.76 -19.37
CA THR A 43 9.11 -23.80 -20.35
C THR A 43 10.34 -24.60 -19.97
N ALA A 44 10.33 -25.88 -20.33
CA ALA A 44 11.48 -26.77 -20.20
C ALA A 44 11.48 -27.79 -21.34
N ARG A 45 12.66 -28.09 -21.88
CA ARG A 45 12.83 -29.13 -22.89
C ARG A 45 13.44 -30.39 -22.26
N ALA A 46 12.73 -31.49 -22.35
CA ALA A 46 13.17 -32.76 -21.79
C ALA A 46 13.40 -33.80 -22.90
N SER A 47 14.56 -34.46 -22.85
CA SER A 47 14.79 -35.70 -23.62
C SER A 47 14.21 -36.89 -22.84
N LEU A 48 13.26 -37.56 -23.43
CA LEU A 48 12.51 -38.65 -22.82
C LEU A 48 12.94 -40.01 -23.44
N ALA A 49 13.03 -41.04 -22.62
CA ALA A 49 13.07 -42.41 -23.08
C ALA A 49 11.65 -42.94 -23.31
N ALA A 50 11.48 -43.99 -24.10
CA ALA A 50 10.19 -44.66 -24.20
C ALA A 50 9.79 -45.27 -22.84
N GLY A 51 8.50 -45.14 -22.48
CA GLY A 51 7.94 -45.65 -21.23
C GLY A 51 7.70 -44.61 -20.17
N LYS A 52 7.51 -45.08 -18.92
CA LYS A 52 7.18 -44.26 -17.76
C LYS A 52 8.42 -43.68 -17.09
N GLN A 53 8.43 -42.39 -16.82
CA GLN A 53 9.52 -41.69 -16.13
C GLN A 53 9.01 -40.51 -15.30
N GLU A 54 9.79 -40.08 -14.32
CA GLU A 54 9.48 -38.94 -13.46
C GLU A 54 10.43 -37.77 -13.78
N LEU A 55 9.84 -36.61 -14.08
CA LEU A 55 10.53 -35.36 -14.28
C LEU A 55 10.30 -34.48 -13.06
N VAL A 56 11.36 -33.83 -12.56
CA VAL A 56 11.30 -32.93 -11.43
C VAL A 56 11.71 -31.53 -11.89
N PHE A 57 10.77 -30.62 -11.93
CA PHE A 57 11.01 -29.22 -12.21
C PHE A 57 11.33 -28.52 -10.89
N ALA A 58 12.60 -28.19 -10.70
CA ALA A 58 13.11 -27.60 -9.48
C ALA A 58 13.13 -26.06 -9.55
N ASN A 59 13.43 -25.41 -8.42
CA ASN A 59 13.52 -23.95 -8.29
C ASN A 59 12.22 -23.23 -8.65
N ILE A 60 11.10 -23.76 -8.20
CA ILE A 60 9.78 -23.17 -8.33
C ILE A 60 9.48 -22.28 -7.11
N SER A 61 8.65 -21.26 -7.31
CA SER A 61 8.18 -20.38 -6.24
C SER A 61 7.65 -21.13 -5.02
N PRO A 62 8.05 -20.77 -3.80
CA PRO A 62 7.43 -21.32 -2.59
C PRO A 62 6.01 -20.79 -2.36
N SER A 63 5.67 -19.65 -2.99
CA SER A 63 4.36 -18.98 -2.86
C SER A 63 3.34 -19.46 -3.89
N ILE A 64 3.57 -20.65 -4.48
CA ILE A 64 2.70 -21.24 -5.49
C ILE A 64 1.33 -21.63 -4.91
N ASP A 65 0.28 -21.36 -5.66
CA ASP A 65 -1.02 -21.99 -5.40
C ASP A 65 -1.04 -23.39 -6.02
N LYS A 66 -1.04 -24.41 -5.16
CA LYS A 66 -0.95 -25.82 -5.56
C LYS A 66 -2.09 -26.27 -6.48
N GLN A 67 -3.28 -25.66 -6.33
CA GLN A 67 -4.46 -26.02 -7.12
C GLN A 67 -4.42 -25.43 -8.53
N SER A 68 -3.60 -24.40 -8.75
CA SER A 68 -3.48 -23.72 -10.04
C SER A 68 -2.47 -24.35 -11.00
N ILE A 69 -1.73 -25.39 -10.57
CA ILE A 69 -0.66 -25.99 -11.35
C ILE A 69 -1.23 -26.70 -12.57
N GLN A 70 -0.78 -26.28 -13.74
CA GLN A 70 -1.09 -26.91 -15.01
C GLN A 70 0.21 -27.27 -15.73
N VAL A 71 0.27 -28.47 -16.29
CA VAL A 71 1.41 -28.94 -17.09
C VAL A 71 0.88 -29.42 -18.42
N LYS A 72 1.52 -28.98 -19.50
CA LYS A 72 1.27 -29.46 -20.87
C LYS A 72 2.59 -29.95 -21.46
N ALA A 73 2.55 -30.99 -22.25
CA ALA A 73 3.71 -31.53 -22.97
C ALA A 73 3.37 -31.63 -24.45
N ASP A 74 4.30 -31.26 -25.30
CA ASP A 74 4.15 -31.41 -26.74
C ASP A 74 4.53 -32.83 -27.19
N GLY A 75 3.94 -33.28 -28.30
CA GLY A 75 4.24 -34.58 -28.92
C GLY A 75 3.50 -35.77 -28.29
N ASN A 76 4.04 -36.99 -28.46
CA ASN A 76 3.42 -38.22 -28.03
C ASN A 76 3.71 -38.56 -26.55
N VAL A 77 3.49 -37.58 -25.66
CA VAL A 77 3.72 -37.69 -24.22
C VAL A 77 2.41 -37.59 -23.47
N THR A 78 2.14 -38.55 -22.60
CA THR A 78 0.98 -38.54 -21.72
C THR A 78 1.42 -38.15 -20.30
N ILE A 79 0.82 -37.12 -19.72
CA ILE A 79 1.02 -36.74 -18.31
C ILE A 79 0.13 -37.64 -17.45
N LEU A 80 0.75 -38.41 -16.55
CA LEU A 80 0.06 -39.36 -15.68
C LEU A 80 -0.26 -38.74 -14.30
N SER A 81 0.66 -37.96 -13.75
CA SER A 81 0.43 -37.25 -12.48
C SER A 81 1.27 -35.98 -12.40
N VAL A 82 0.78 -35.00 -11.65
CA VAL A 82 1.46 -33.74 -11.29
C VAL A 82 1.38 -33.62 -9.79
N ILE A 83 2.52 -33.53 -9.10
CA ILE A 83 2.60 -33.45 -7.64
C ILE A 83 3.50 -32.28 -7.28
N HIS A 84 3.07 -31.43 -6.36
CA HIS A 84 3.87 -30.37 -5.78
C HIS A 84 4.55 -30.87 -4.51
N GLN A 85 5.85 -30.59 -4.36
CA GLN A 85 6.62 -30.84 -3.15
C GLN A 85 7.43 -29.60 -2.77
N GLN A 86 7.62 -29.39 -1.47
CA GLN A 86 8.48 -28.32 -0.96
C GLN A 86 9.89 -28.90 -0.76
N ASN A 87 10.90 -28.17 -1.25
CA ASN A 87 12.29 -28.58 -1.11
C ASN A 87 12.93 -27.87 0.09
N PHE A 88 13.08 -28.61 1.19
CA PHE A 88 13.69 -28.14 2.43
C PHE A 88 15.23 -28.24 2.44
N MET A 89 15.84 -28.99 1.51
CA MET A 89 17.30 -29.20 1.50
C MET A 89 18.09 -27.89 1.21
N LYS A 90 17.55 -27.01 0.38
CA LYS A 90 18.16 -25.71 0.11
C LYS A 90 18.06 -24.73 1.28
N GLU A 91 17.02 -24.85 2.08
CA GLU A 91 16.87 -24.09 3.32
C GLU A 91 17.97 -24.43 4.32
N GLN A 92 18.29 -25.71 4.49
CA GLN A 92 19.37 -26.19 5.36
C GLN A 92 20.74 -25.62 4.94
N GLN A 93 21.07 -25.66 3.65
CA GLN A 93 22.36 -25.18 3.12
C GLN A 93 22.53 -23.66 3.35
N LYS A 94 21.45 -22.87 3.21
CA LYS A 94 21.50 -21.43 3.49
C LYS A 94 21.64 -21.12 4.98
N GLN A 95 20.99 -21.90 5.84
CA GLN A 95 21.17 -21.75 7.30
C GLN A 95 22.61 -21.99 7.71
N ASP A 96 23.30 -22.91 7.06
CA ASP A 96 24.73 -23.16 7.32
C ASP A 96 25.61 -21.98 6.88
N GLU A 97 25.33 -21.36 5.71
CA GLU A 97 26.02 -20.15 5.24
C GLU A 97 25.80 -18.95 6.19
N ILE A 98 24.61 -18.80 6.74
CA ILE A 98 24.28 -17.76 7.72
C ILE A 98 25.07 -17.99 9.02
N LYS A 99 25.08 -19.22 9.55
CA LYS A 99 25.83 -19.57 10.75
C LYS A 99 27.34 -19.31 10.57
N GLU A 100 27.88 -19.64 9.39
CA GLU A 100 29.28 -19.35 9.07
C GLU A 100 29.56 -17.84 9.08
N ALA A 101 28.70 -17.04 8.44
CA ALA A 101 28.83 -15.59 8.43
C ALA A 101 28.67 -14.95 9.84
N GLU A 102 27.79 -15.50 10.67
CA GLU A 102 27.65 -15.11 12.08
C GLU A 102 28.92 -15.41 12.89
N ALA A 103 29.49 -16.59 12.72
CA ALA A 103 30.75 -16.96 13.36
C ALA A 103 31.92 -16.05 12.92
N MET A 104 31.98 -15.69 11.62
CA MET A 104 32.96 -14.71 11.12
C MET A 104 32.78 -13.34 11.74
N LYS A 105 31.52 -12.88 11.91
CA LYS A 105 31.21 -11.61 12.58
C LYS A 105 31.67 -11.60 14.04
N GLU A 106 31.40 -12.66 14.77
CA GLU A 106 31.78 -12.81 16.17
C GLU A 106 33.32 -12.77 16.31
N ALA A 107 34.02 -13.60 15.54
CA ALA A 107 35.49 -13.63 15.54
C ALA A 107 36.11 -12.28 15.17
N GLN A 108 35.54 -11.54 14.21
CA GLN A 108 36.02 -10.21 13.83
C GLN A 108 35.78 -9.18 14.94
N THR A 109 34.63 -9.28 15.64
CA THR A 109 34.27 -8.41 16.76
C THR A 109 35.25 -8.61 17.94
N GLU A 110 35.61 -9.86 18.25
CA GLU A 110 36.59 -10.19 19.28
C GLU A 110 37.99 -9.63 18.95
N LYS A 111 38.42 -9.77 17.68
CA LYS A 111 39.72 -9.18 17.23
C LYS A 111 39.74 -7.66 17.41
N ILE A 112 38.64 -6.98 17.08
CA ILE A 112 38.49 -5.53 17.26
C ILE A 112 38.58 -5.17 18.75
N ALA A 113 37.89 -5.91 19.60
CA ALA A 113 37.90 -5.70 21.06
C ALA A 113 39.33 -5.86 21.63
N LEU A 114 40.05 -6.88 21.19
CA LEU A 114 41.46 -7.10 21.58
C LEU A 114 42.33 -5.91 21.20
N GLN A 115 42.23 -5.44 19.96
CA GLN A 115 43.03 -4.29 19.49
C GLN A 115 42.67 -3.00 20.22
N LYS A 116 41.40 -2.78 20.55
CA LYS A 116 40.93 -1.65 21.39
C LYS A 116 41.53 -1.70 22.81
N ASN A 117 41.65 -2.88 23.40
CA ASN A 117 42.29 -3.07 24.70
C ASN A 117 43.79 -2.74 24.62
N ILE A 118 44.50 -3.19 23.56
CA ILE A 118 45.92 -2.85 23.30
C ILE A 118 46.08 -1.34 23.16
N LEU A 119 45.22 -0.69 22.39
CA LEU A 119 45.25 0.77 22.21
C LEU A 119 45.06 1.48 23.56
N ASN A 120 44.17 0.97 24.42
CA ASN A 120 43.96 1.52 25.76
C ASN A 120 45.20 1.40 26.66
N VAL A 121 45.94 0.29 26.54
CA VAL A 121 47.23 0.12 27.26
C VAL A 121 48.21 1.21 26.86
N TYR A 122 48.40 1.46 25.55
CA TYR A 122 49.28 2.53 25.08
C TYR A 122 48.79 3.93 25.51
N LYS A 123 47.51 4.20 25.57
CA LYS A 123 46.95 5.44 26.12
C LYS A 123 47.21 5.61 27.61
N GLN A 124 47.14 4.53 28.37
CA GLN A 124 47.50 4.58 29.77
C GLN A 124 48.99 4.83 29.98
N GLU A 125 49.84 4.22 29.16
CA GLU A 125 51.29 4.46 29.19
C GLU A 125 51.62 5.91 28.82
N GLU A 126 50.99 6.47 27.79
CA GLU A 126 51.07 7.89 27.46
C GLU A 126 50.73 8.77 28.66
N THR A 127 49.60 8.49 29.31
CA THR A 127 49.16 9.24 30.48
C THR A 127 50.17 9.16 31.62
N LEU A 128 50.78 7.98 31.84
CA LEU A 128 51.82 7.79 32.85
C LEU A 128 53.05 8.63 32.52
N LEU A 129 53.55 8.60 31.27
CA LEU A 129 54.71 9.36 30.81
C LEU A 129 54.49 10.88 30.92
N LEU A 130 53.27 11.36 30.58
CA LEU A 130 52.89 12.78 30.68
C LEU A 130 52.76 13.25 32.14
N LYS A 131 52.25 12.40 33.06
CA LYS A 131 52.13 12.75 34.49
C LYS A 131 53.48 12.80 35.19
N ASN A 132 54.48 12.03 34.74
CA ASN A 132 55.82 11.97 35.32
C ASN A 132 56.79 13.02 34.71
N GLN A 133 56.31 14.16 34.22
CA GLN A 133 57.12 15.25 33.70
C GLN A 133 57.83 16.07 34.79
N GLN A 134 57.44 15.94 36.04
CA GLN A 134 58.10 16.59 37.17
C GLN A 134 59.32 15.76 37.60
N ILE A 135 60.44 15.95 36.92
CA ILE A 135 61.74 15.30 37.23
C ILE A 135 62.48 16.21 38.15
N GLY A 136 62.38 15.97 39.46
CA GLY A 136 63.11 16.70 40.48
C GLY A 136 62.32 16.77 41.76
N GLY A 137 62.90 16.27 42.86
CA GLY A 137 62.34 16.46 44.22
C GLY A 137 62.55 17.90 44.68
N ALA A 138 61.67 18.38 45.57
CA ALA A 138 61.63 19.76 46.06
C ALA A 138 62.96 20.25 46.69
N ASN A 139 63.93 19.36 46.96
CA ASN A 139 65.13 19.67 47.73
C ASN A 139 66.48 19.33 47.05
N ASN A 140 66.53 18.72 45.85
CA ASN A 140 67.79 18.40 45.18
C ASN A 140 67.76 18.85 43.75
N GLY A 141 68.67 19.82 43.38
CA GLY A 141 68.83 20.27 42.00
C GLY A 141 69.34 19.15 41.09
N LEU A 142 68.67 18.91 39.97
CA LEU A 142 69.13 17.97 38.95
C LEU A 142 70.35 18.49 38.23
N LYS A 143 71.35 17.63 37.97
CA LYS A 143 72.45 17.96 37.04
C LYS A 143 71.93 18.07 35.62
N ALA A 144 72.45 18.98 34.82
CA ALA A 144 72.02 19.23 33.44
C ALA A 144 72.13 17.97 32.55
N ALA A 145 73.08 17.07 32.82
CA ALA A 145 73.22 15.78 32.15
C ALA A 145 72.05 14.84 32.42
N ASP A 146 71.64 14.67 33.69
CA ASP A 146 70.54 13.80 34.11
C ASP A 146 69.20 14.31 33.55
N LEU A 147 69.00 15.63 33.44
CA LEU A 147 67.82 16.24 32.82
C LEU A 147 67.76 15.97 31.33
N LYS A 148 68.93 16.05 30.62
CA LYS A 148 69.02 15.73 29.20
C LYS A 148 68.68 14.27 28.95
N ASP A 149 69.28 13.33 29.71
CA ASP A 149 69.06 11.90 29.56
C ASP A 149 67.58 11.52 29.82
N ALA A 150 66.97 12.12 30.82
CA ALA A 150 65.55 11.93 31.14
C ALA A 150 64.63 12.48 30.02
N ALA A 151 64.97 13.68 29.43
CA ALA A 151 64.21 14.26 28.35
C ALA A 151 64.33 13.44 27.05
N ASP A 152 65.55 12.90 26.77
CA ASP A 152 65.77 12.06 25.62
C ASP A 152 65.06 10.70 25.72
N LEU A 153 65.06 10.07 26.92
CA LEU A 153 64.30 8.86 27.21
C LEU A 153 62.79 9.08 27.03
N GLN A 154 62.28 10.17 27.60
CA GLN A 154 60.86 10.51 27.53
C GLN A 154 60.43 10.75 26.08
N ARG A 155 61.21 11.51 25.30
CA ARG A 155 60.96 11.76 23.89
C ARG A 155 60.94 10.46 23.08
N ALA A 156 61.93 9.59 23.28
CA ALA A 156 62.03 8.32 22.59
C ALA A 156 60.80 7.44 22.88
N ARG A 157 60.44 7.33 24.16
CA ARG A 157 59.32 6.48 24.58
C ARG A 157 57.96 7.04 24.13
N LEU A 158 57.72 8.34 24.24
CA LEU A 158 56.48 8.96 23.74
C LEU A 158 56.38 8.79 22.20
N THR A 159 57.45 8.93 21.48
CA THR A 159 57.44 8.71 20.01
C THR A 159 57.04 7.28 19.71
N GLU A 160 57.60 6.29 20.41
CA GLU A 160 57.24 4.88 20.24
C GLU A 160 55.76 4.62 20.55
N VAL A 161 55.29 5.15 21.67
CA VAL A 161 53.91 5.00 22.11
C VAL A 161 52.93 5.59 21.05
N TYR A 162 53.19 6.80 20.57
CA TYR A 162 52.35 7.41 19.54
C TYR A 162 52.40 6.64 18.20
N GLN A 163 53.54 6.10 17.81
CA GLN A 163 53.60 5.22 16.65
C GLN A 163 52.74 3.98 16.84
N LYS A 164 52.84 3.32 18.00
CA LYS A 164 52.04 2.13 18.32
C LYS A 164 50.54 2.42 18.40
N GLN A 165 50.16 3.55 18.98
CA GLN A 165 48.77 3.99 18.97
C GLN A 165 48.27 4.16 17.54
N MET A 166 49.00 4.83 16.68
CA MET A 166 48.63 5.09 15.29
C MET A 166 48.56 3.81 14.46
N GLU A 167 49.48 2.86 14.62
CA GLU A 167 49.47 1.55 13.98
C GLU A 167 48.24 0.73 14.42
N THR A 168 47.96 0.72 15.73
CA THR A 168 46.82 -0.01 16.30
C THR A 168 45.49 0.60 15.85
N ASP A 169 45.38 1.93 15.83
CA ASP A 169 44.17 2.63 15.35
C ASP A 169 43.91 2.35 13.86
N ARG A 170 44.96 2.35 13.03
CA ARG A 170 44.83 1.95 11.60
C ARG A 170 44.39 0.50 11.44
N THR A 171 44.87 -0.38 12.30
CA THR A 171 44.47 -1.80 12.33
C THR A 171 43.00 -1.95 12.71
N ILE A 172 42.57 -1.24 13.75
CA ILE A 172 41.15 -1.21 14.18
C ILE A 172 40.26 -0.73 13.03
N LYS A 173 40.58 0.38 12.37
CA LYS A 173 39.79 0.91 11.26
C LYS A 173 39.67 -0.07 10.09
N LYS A 174 40.76 -0.80 9.76
CA LYS A 174 40.69 -1.87 8.75
C LYS A 174 39.75 -3.00 9.15
N MET A 175 39.85 -3.46 10.39
CA MET A 175 39.00 -4.53 10.93
C MET A 175 37.54 -4.11 11.00
N GLU A 176 37.25 -2.87 11.37
CA GLU A 176 35.89 -2.30 11.36
C GLU A 176 35.29 -2.22 9.95
N ALA A 177 36.12 -1.85 8.93
CA ALA A 177 35.67 -1.87 7.55
C ALA A 177 35.35 -3.29 7.03
N GLU A 178 36.09 -4.30 7.48
CA GLU A 178 35.80 -5.71 7.19
C GLU A 178 34.49 -6.15 7.89
N LEU A 179 34.27 -5.75 9.14
CA LEU A 179 33.05 -6.05 9.88
C LEU A 179 31.82 -5.47 9.18
N VAL A 180 31.92 -4.27 8.60
CA VAL A 180 30.85 -3.68 7.78
C VAL A 180 30.51 -4.55 6.58
N LYS A 181 31.52 -5.13 5.89
CA LYS A 181 31.30 -6.03 4.75
C LYS A 181 30.59 -7.32 5.19
N ILE A 182 31.04 -7.93 6.30
CA ILE A 182 30.43 -9.14 6.86
C ILE A 182 28.96 -8.88 7.24
N ASN A 183 28.68 -7.74 7.90
CA ASN A 183 27.30 -7.38 8.25
C ASN A 183 26.42 -7.18 7.01
N LYS A 184 26.95 -6.58 5.94
CA LYS A 184 26.21 -6.43 4.68
C LYS A 184 25.92 -7.79 4.04
N GLN A 185 26.91 -8.69 4.01
CA GLN A 185 26.73 -10.05 3.52
C GLN A 185 25.68 -10.83 4.33
N LEU A 186 25.74 -10.72 5.66
CA LEU A 186 24.76 -11.34 6.56
C LEU A 186 23.35 -10.80 6.31
N GLN A 187 23.22 -9.49 6.10
CA GLN A 187 21.93 -8.87 5.76
C GLN A 187 21.38 -9.41 4.43
N GLU A 188 22.22 -9.56 3.41
CA GLU A 188 21.83 -10.14 2.12
C GLU A 188 21.44 -11.63 2.24
N LEU A 189 22.18 -12.41 3.03
CA LEU A 189 21.87 -13.81 3.30
C LEU A 189 20.54 -13.95 4.06
N ASN A 190 20.30 -13.15 5.08
CA ASN A 190 19.07 -13.16 5.87
C ASN A 190 17.85 -12.73 5.03
N GLN A 191 17.98 -11.75 4.14
CA GLN A 191 16.90 -11.38 3.21
C GLN A 191 16.53 -12.53 2.24
N LYS A 192 17.47 -13.42 1.95
CA LYS A 192 17.28 -14.58 1.08
C LYS A 192 16.97 -15.87 1.86
N ALA A 193 17.04 -15.86 3.18
CA ALA A 193 16.94 -17.07 4.02
C ALA A 193 15.54 -17.69 4.06
N ASP A 194 14.49 -16.86 4.00
CA ASP A 194 13.09 -17.31 4.04
C ASP A 194 12.59 -17.89 2.70
N ILE A 195 13.47 -18.14 1.74
CA ILE A 195 13.08 -18.64 0.43
C ILE A 195 13.30 -20.16 0.39
N SER A 196 12.38 -20.91 1.02
CA SER A 196 12.16 -22.31 0.62
C SER A 196 11.85 -22.35 -0.88
N THR A 197 12.26 -23.38 -1.60
CA THR A 197 11.88 -23.57 -3.00
C THR A 197 10.89 -24.72 -3.11
N SER A 198 10.03 -24.66 -4.13
CA SER A 198 9.13 -25.76 -4.47
C SER A 198 9.66 -26.58 -5.66
N GLU A 199 9.17 -27.78 -5.79
CA GLU A 199 9.39 -28.67 -6.91
C GLU A 199 8.04 -29.15 -7.46
N ILE A 200 7.96 -29.29 -8.79
CA ILE A 200 6.82 -29.90 -9.46
C ILE A 200 7.29 -31.24 -10.05
N HIS A 201 6.77 -32.32 -9.51
CA HIS A 201 7.04 -33.69 -9.93
C HIS A 201 5.99 -34.09 -10.96
N VAL A 202 6.42 -34.43 -12.17
CA VAL A 202 5.55 -34.80 -13.28
C VAL A 202 5.90 -36.23 -13.73
N THR A 203 4.97 -37.14 -13.51
CA THR A 203 5.11 -38.49 -14.07
C THR A 203 4.55 -38.50 -15.48
N VAL A 204 5.37 -38.90 -16.42
CA VAL A 204 5.00 -38.97 -17.84
C VAL A 204 5.18 -40.37 -18.41
N SER A 205 4.45 -40.65 -19.49
CA SER A 205 4.64 -41.84 -20.33
C SER A 205 4.86 -41.40 -21.77
N ALA A 206 6.03 -41.67 -22.32
CA ALA A 206 6.35 -41.38 -23.72
C ALA A 206 6.22 -42.69 -24.54
N ARG A 207 5.56 -42.64 -25.69
CA ARG A 207 5.43 -43.79 -26.59
C ARG A 207 6.75 -44.17 -27.22
N GLU A 208 7.57 -43.17 -27.55
CA GLU A 208 8.87 -43.29 -28.21
C GLU A 208 9.88 -42.40 -27.53
N ALA A 209 11.16 -42.73 -27.67
CA ALA A 209 12.23 -41.85 -27.22
C ALA A 209 12.29 -40.58 -28.08
N GLY A 210 12.36 -39.40 -27.45
CA GLY A 210 12.37 -38.12 -28.16
C GLY A 210 12.53 -36.94 -27.25
N SER A 211 12.52 -35.72 -27.84
CA SER A 211 12.52 -34.47 -27.09
C SER A 211 11.13 -33.87 -27.07
N SER A 212 10.66 -33.47 -25.90
CA SER A 212 9.37 -32.80 -25.71
C SER A 212 9.55 -31.47 -25.00
N LEU A 213 8.76 -30.47 -25.40
CA LEU A 213 8.65 -29.21 -24.71
C LEU A 213 7.54 -29.28 -23.67
N PHE A 214 7.87 -28.92 -22.46
CA PHE A 214 6.93 -28.83 -21.34
C PHE A 214 6.60 -27.36 -21.09
N ASN A 215 5.30 -27.04 -21.02
CA ASN A 215 4.76 -25.76 -20.60
C ASN A 215 4.12 -25.96 -19.24
N ILE A 216 4.62 -25.22 -18.24
CA ILE A 216 4.18 -25.30 -16.85
C ILE A 216 3.64 -23.93 -16.48
N SER A 217 2.39 -23.87 -16.03
CA SER A 217 1.80 -22.63 -15.52
C SER A 217 1.24 -22.83 -14.13
N TYR A 218 1.34 -21.79 -13.32
CA TYR A 218 0.83 -21.76 -11.95
C TYR A 218 0.62 -20.32 -11.47
N MET A 219 -0.27 -20.17 -10.48
CA MET A 219 -0.48 -18.91 -9.79
C MET A 219 0.51 -18.76 -8.63
N VAL A 220 1.02 -17.55 -8.43
CA VAL A 220 1.82 -17.18 -7.26
C VAL A 220 1.10 -16.07 -6.50
N LYS A 221 1.19 -16.17 -5.16
CA LYS A 221 0.72 -15.14 -4.23
C LYS A 221 1.84 -14.12 -3.96
N LYS A 222 1.53 -13.05 -3.25
CA LYS A 222 2.47 -11.97 -2.91
C LYS A 222 3.07 -11.28 -4.14
N ALA A 223 2.30 -11.17 -5.20
CA ALA A 223 2.59 -10.38 -6.38
C ALA A 223 1.32 -9.63 -6.79
N GLY A 224 1.48 -8.53 -7.50
CA GLY A 224 0.34 -7.77 -7.98
C GLY A 224 0.77 -6.49 -8.68
N TRP A 225 -0.21 -5.75 -9.18
CA TRP A 225 0.02 -4.44 -9.71
C TRP A 225 -1.13 -3.49 -9.36
N TYR A 226 -0.82 -2.20 -9.33
CA TYR A 226 -1.82 -1.14 -9.16
C TYR A 226 -1.52 0.03 -10.09
N PRO A 227 -2.56 0.75 -10.54
CA PRO A 227 -2.40 1.86 -11.46
C PRO A 227 -1.92 3.12 -10.74
N THR A 228 -1.17 3.94 -11.46
CA THR A 228 -0.95 5.35 -11.14
C THR A 228 -1.02 6.18 -12.41
N TYR A 229 -1.35 7.44 -12.26
CA TYR A 229 -1.53 8.36 -13.37
C TYR A 229 -0.65 9.59 -13.19
N ASP A 230 -0.01 10.05 -14.28
CA ASP A 230 0.55 11.39 -14.34
C ASP A 230 -0.36 12.24 -15.21
N ILE A 231 -1.00 13.23 -14.63
CA ILE A 231 -1.93 14.13 -15.30
C ILE A 231 -1.25 15.49 -15.44
N ARG A 232 -1.02 15.89 -16.69
CA ARG A 232 -0.32 17.11 -17.05
C ARG A 232 -1.26 18.03 -17.82
N VAL A 233 -1.45 19.23 -17.27
CA VAL A 233 -2.25 20.30 -17.88
C VAL A 233 -1.32 21.47 -18.15
N LYS A 234 -1.22 21.86 -19.43
CA LYS A 234 -0.37 22.98 -19.84
C LYS A 234 -1.01 24.32 -19.48
N ASP A 235 -2.28 24.47 -19.76
CA ASP A 235 -3.12 25.63 -19.47
C ASP A 235 -4.61 25.24 -19.56
N ILE A 236 -5.51 26.17 -19.20
CA ILE A 236 -6.97 25.93 -19.19
C ILE A 236 -7.62 25.85 -20.56
N SER A 237 -6.87 26.04 -21.64
CA SER A 237 -7.34 25.92 -23.04
C SER A 237 -6.77 24.68 -23.75
N SER A 238 -5.82 24.01 -23.11
CA SER A 238 -5.14 22.83 -23.66
C SER A 238 -5.79 21.53 -23.18
N PRO A 239 -5.74 20.48 -24.01
CA PRO A 239 -6.15 19.15 -23.55
C PRO A 239 -5.24 18.65 -22.42
N ILE A 240 -5.76 17.73 -21.64
CA ILE A 240 -5.04 17.06 -20.58
C ILE A 240 -4.19 15.95 -21.18
N ASN A 241 -2.91 15.91 -20.87
CA ASN A 241 -2.06 14.76 -21.16
C ASN A 241 -2.04 13.84 -19.92
N MET A 242 -2.58 12.63 -20.07
CA MET A 242 -2.63 11.62 -19.03
C MET A 242 -1.72 10.46 -19.40
N GLN A 243 -0.73 10.15 -18.56
CA GLN A 243 0.08 8.94 -18.66
C GLN A 243 -0.43 7.91 -17.67
N TYR A 244 -0.82 6.75 -18.15
CA TYR A 244 -1.28 5.62 -17.38
C TYR A 244 -0.12 4.67 -17.12
N LYS A 245 0.17 4.39 -15.85
CA LYS A 245 1.32 3.60 -15.41
C LYS A 245 0.87 2.46 -14.50
N ALA A 246 1.58 1.35 -14.60
CA ALA A 246 1.44 0.22 -13.68
C ALA A 246 2.61 0.20 -12.70
N ASN A 247 2.31 0.01 -11.44
CA ASN A 247 3.29 -0.28 -10.40
C ASN A 247 3.21 -1.75 -10.06
N VAL A 248 4.20 -2.51 -10.51
CA VAL A 248 4.27 -3.97 -10.36
C VAL A 248 5.18 -4.29 -9.18
N PHE A 249 4.74 -5.15 -8.29
CA PHE A 249 5.53 -5.64 -7.17
C PHE A 249 5.44 -7.15 -7.06
N GLN A 250 6.49 -7.78 -6.53
CA GLN A 250 6.46 -9.20 -6.27
C GLN A 250 7.38 -9.60 -5.12
N HIS A 251 6.96 -10.60 -4.36
CA HIS A 251 7.72 -11.32 -3.34
C HIS A 251 7.37 -12.80 -3.41
N SER A 252 7.41 -13.35 -4.63
CA SER A 252 7.00 -14.72 -4.94
C SER A 252 8.04 -15.78 -4.58
N GLY A 253 9.28 -15.37 -4.32
CA GLY A 253 10.43 -16.26 -4.09
C GLY A 253 11.25 -16.57 -5.35
N GLU A 254 10.87 -16.03 -6.51
CA GLU A 254 11.58 -16.18 -7.78
C GLU A 254 11.83 -14.82 -8.43
N ASP A 255 13.00 -14.64 -9.03
CA ASP A 255 13.27 -13.48 -9.90
C ASP A 255 12.62 -13.71 -11.28
N TRP A 256 11.88 -12.73 -11.77
CA TRP A 256 11.35 -12.69 -13.12
C TRP A 256 12.32 -11.92 -14.01
N LYS A 257 13.21 -12.63 -14.68
CA LYS A 257 14.27 -12.02 -15.49
C LYS A 257 13.98 -12.18 -16.98
N ASP A 258 14.02 -11.04 -17.69
CA ASP A 258 13.91 -11.01 -19.15
C ASP A 258 12.64 -11.77 -19.64
N ILE A 259 11.51 -11.45 -19.03
CA ILE A 259 10.22 -12.10 -19.26
C ILE A 259 9.30 -11.25 -20.11
N ARG A 260 8.35 -11.89 -20.80
CA ARG A 260 7.19 -11.21 -21.39
C ARG A 260 6.20 -10.87 -20.29
N LEU A 261 6.01 -9.58 -20.02
CA LEU A 261 5.15 -9.09 -18.95
C LEU A 261 3.77 -8.74 -19.50
N PHE A 262 2.74 -9.32 -18.86
CA PHE A 262 1.34 -9.00 -19.09
C PHE A 262 0.72 -8.49 -17.81
N LEU A 263 -0.10 -7.43 -17.91
CA LEU A 263 -0.85 -6.87 -16.78
C LEU A 263 -2.33 -7.08 -17.06
N SER A 264 -3.04 -7.68 -16.12
CA SER A 264 -4.47 -7.96 -16.27
C SER A 264 -5.27 -7.21 -15.22
N THR A 265 -6.40 -6.60 -15.63
CA THR A 265 -7.36 -5.98 -14.70
C THR A 265 -8.23 -6.99 -13.98
N GLY A 266 -8.16 -8.27 -14.36
CA GLY A 266 -8.86 -9.35 -13.68
C GLY A 266 -8.31 -9.64 -12.30
N ASN A 267 -9.13 -10.27 -11.49
CA ASN A 267 -8.74 -10.80 -10.20
C ASN A 267 -9.11 -12.28 -10.11
N PRO A 268 -8.16 -13.21 -10.29
CA PRO A 268 -8.45 -14.64 -10.26
C PRO A 268 -8.87 -15.15 -8.87
N ASN A 269 -8.69 -14.35 -7.82
CA ASN A 269 -9.08 -14.69 -6.46
C ASN A 269 -10.54 -14.27 -6.13
N GLU A 270 -11.23 -13.56 -7.04
CA GLU A 270 -12.64 -13.22 -6.85
C GLU A 270 -13.53 -14.44 -7.04
N ASN A 271 -14.57 -14.51 -6.19
CA ASN A 271 -15.54 -15.59 -6.29
C ASN A 271 -16.36 -15.47 -7.59
N ALA A 272 -16.22 -16.43 -8.48
CA ALA A 272 -16.94 -16.49 -9.76
C ALA A 272 -18.43 -16.88 -9.62
N ASN A 273 -18.92 -17.12 -8.41
CA ASN A 273 -20.31 -17.52 -8.20
C ASN A 273 -21.26 -16.33 -8.38
N LYS A 274 -22.19 -16.46 -9.29
CA LYS A 274 -23.27 -15.48 -9.46
C LYS A 274 -24.12 -15.42 -8.19
N PRO A 275 -24.30 -14.23 -7.58
CA PRO A 275 -25.21 -14.10 -6.45
C PRO A 275 -26.65 -14.37 -6.89
N SER A 276 -27.41 -15.11 -6.09
CA SER A 276 -28.84 -15.31 -6.26
C SER A 276 -29.60 -14.47 -5.25
N LEU A 277 -30.69 -13.84 -5.69
CA LEU A 277 -31.60 -13.15 -4.79
C LEU A 277 -32.48 -14.17 -4.09
N GLU A 278 -32.34 -14.21 -2.76
CA GLU A 278 -33.26 -14.94 -1.90
C GLU A 278 -34.42 -14.02 -1.49
N PRO A 279 -35.62 -14.58 -1.20
CA PRO A 279 -36.74 -13.78 -0.74
C PRO A 279 -36.41 -12.99 0.53
N TRP A 280 -36.59 -11.66 0.49
CA TRP A 280 -36.33 -10.80 1.63
C TRP A 280 -37.57 -10.66 2.51
N TYR A 281 -37.56 -11.34 3.68
CA TYR A 281 -38.64 -11.27 4.66
C TYR A 281 -38.38 -10.14 5.65
N LEU A 282 -39.32 -9.16 5.70
CA LEU A 282 -39.29 -8.09 6.70
C LEU A 282 -39.55 -8.66 8.09
N LYS A 283 -38.68 -8.36 9.04
CA LYS A 283 -38.83 -8.71 10.46
C LYS A 283 -38.69 -7.44 11.31
N TYR A 284 -39.52 -7.34 12.36
CA TYR A 284 -39.33 -6.28 13.34
C TYR A 284 -37.99 -6.51 14.08
N VAL A 285 -37.10 -5.54 14.01
CA VAL A 285 -35.89 -5.52 14.85
C VAL A 285 -36.29 -4.85 16.16
N TYR A 286 -36.47 -5.62 17.22
CA TYR A 286 -36.58 -5.08 18.55
C TYR A 286 -35.21 -4.60 18.98
N ALA A 287 -35.03 -3.27 19.08
CA ALA A 287 -33.81 -2.70 19.66
C ALA A 287 -33.75 -3.19 21.13
N TYR A 288 -32.89 -4.17 21.38
CA TYR A 288 -32.55 -4.55 22.74
C TYR A 288 -31.76 -3.36 23.33
N ARG A 289 -32.44 -2.52 24.11
CA ARG A 289 -31.78 -1.56 24.98
C ARG A 289 -30.94 -2.38 25.96
N GLN A 290 -29.65 -2.54 25.72
CA GLN A 290 -28.70 -2.94 26.75
C GLN A 290 -28.72 -1.85 27.81
N THR A 291 -29.51 -2.08 28.88
CA THR A 291 -29.27 -1.38 30.14
C THR A 291 -27.87 -1.73 30.59
N ALA A 292 -27.02 -0.73 30.62
CA ALA A 292 -25.64 -0.87 31.16
C ALA A 292 -25.79 -1.23 32.66
N ASN A 293 -25.84 -2.52 32.93
CA ASN A 293 -25.57 -3.02 34.27
C ASN A 293 -24.07 -2.85 34.51
N THR A 294 -23.73 -1.88 35.30
CA THR A 294 -22.38 -1.68 35.84
C THR A 294 -22.08 -2.85 36.78
N ILE A 295 -21.55 -3.94 36.21
CA ILE A 295 -20.98 -5.02 37.02
C ILE A 295 -19.59 -4.53 37.42
N GLN A 296 -19.40 -4.29 38.71
CA GLN A 296 -18.05 -4.14 39.28
C GLN A 296 -17.33 -5.49 39.13
N ALA A 297 -16.50 -5.61 38.09
CA ALA A 297 -15.70 -6.81 37.87
C ALA A 297 -14.52 -6.82 38.85
N THR A 298 -14.46 -7.83 39.70
CA THR A 298 -13.27 -8.13 40.52
C THR A 298 -12.17 -8.65 39.59
N TYR A 299 -11.07 -7.92 39.50
CA TYR A 299 -9.97 -8.23 38.58
C TYR A 299 -9.12 -9.40 39.09
N THR A 300 -9.08 -10.47 38.33
CA THR A 300 -8.08 -11.56 38.48
C THR A 300 -7.07 -11.45 37.30
N PRO A 301 -5.73 -11.53 37.56
CA PRO A 301 -4.75 -11.58 36.46
C PRO A 301 -4.99 -12.81 35.59
N GLY A 302 -4.91 -12.64 34.27
CA GLY A 302 -5.12 -13.76 33.36
C GLY A 302 -5.07 -13.38 31.88
N THR A 303 -5.35 -14.35 31.04
CA THR A 303 -5.37 -14.18 29.58
C THR A 303 -6.76 -13.76 29.12
N VAL A 304 -6.84 -12.65 28.38
CA VAL A 304 -8.04 -12.18 27.70
C VAL A 304 -7.99 -12.63 26.24
N SER A 305 -9.04 -13.27 25.78
CA SER A 305 -9.23 -13.63 24.37
C SER A 305 -10.44 -12.89 23.81
N GLY A 306 -10.42 -12.55 22.53
CA GLY A 306 -11.54 -11.87 21.90
C GLY A 306 -11.50 -11.94 20.39
N LYS A 307 -12.57 -11.44 19.77
CA LYS A 307 -12.69 -11.30 18.32
C LYS A 307 -13.05 -9.84 18.00
N VAL A 308 -12.32 -9.25 17.06
CA VAL A 308 -12.58 -7.93 16.52
C VAL A 308 -13.27 -8.07 15.17
N VAL A 309 -14.40 -7.40 15.00
CA VAL A 309 -15.22 -7.40 13.78
C VAL A 309 -15.54 -5.95 13.37
N ASP A 310 -15.88 -5.75 12.10
CA ASP A 310 -16.42 -4.48 11.59
C ASP A 310 -17.94 -4.38 11.88
N GLU A 311 -18.58 -3.28 11.46
CA GLU A 311 -20.03 -3.05 11.59
C GLU A 311 -20.88 -4.10 10.88
N ARG A 312 -20.33 -4.81 9.91
CA ARG A 312 -21.01 -5.86 9.12
C ARG A 312 -20.76 -7.26 9.69
N GLY A 313 -19.97 -7.36 10.78
CA GLY A 313 -19.62 -8.63 11.41
C GLY A 313 -18.43 -9.36 10.77
N ASN A 314 -17.74 -8.75 9.78
CA ASN A 314 -16.55 -9.35 9.18
C ASN A 314 -15.35 -9.22 10.13
N PRO A 315 -14.45 -10.22 10.18
CA PRO A 315 -13.27 -10.16 11.03
C PRO A 315 -12.30 -9.07 10.59
N VAL A 316 -11.81 -8.27 11.54
CA VAL A 316 -10.77 -7.27 11.31
C VAL A 316 -9.42 -7.89 11.63
N ALA A 317 -8.67 -8.25 10.58
CA ALA A 317 -7.31 -8.77 10.71
C ALA A 317 -6.30 -7.63 10.95
N GLY A 318 -5.25 -7.87 11.73
CA GLY A 318 -4.20 -6.90 11.99
C GLY A 318 -4.60 -5.72 12.89
N ALA A 319 -5.77 -5.76 13.53
CA ALA A 319 -6.12 -4.77 14.54
C ALA A 319 -5.18 -4.86 15.73
N SER A 320 -4.64 -3.72 16.16
CA SER A 320 -3.79 -3.60 17.34
C SER A 320 -4.64 -3.58 18.60
N VAL A 321 -4.35 -4.46 19.54
CA VAL A 321 -5.00 -4.55 20.85
C VAL A 321 -3.95 -4.31 21.92
N VAL A 322 -4.01 -3.16 22.58
CA VAL A 322 -3.00 -2.71 23.55
C VAL A 322 -3.65 -2.50 24.92
N LEU A 323 -2.98 -2.91 25.94
CA LEU A 323 -3.41 -2.66 27.32
C LEU A 323 -3.20 -1.18 27.67
N LYS A 324 -4.29 -0.48 27.99
CA LYS A 324 -4.28 0.98 28.20
C LYS A 324 -3.24 1.39 29.24
N GLY A 325 -2.40 2.37 28.87
CA GLY A 325 -1.33 2.88 29.74
C GLY A 325 -0.07 2.02 29.81
N THR A 326 0.04 0.96 29.00
CA THR A 326 1.22 0.09 28.93
C THR A 326 1.74 -0.07 27.49
N ARG A 327 2.89 -0.75 27.34
CA ARG A 327 3.41 -1.16 26.02
C ARG A 327 3.06 -2.62 25.67
N THR A 328 2.25 -3.27 26.50
CA THR A 328 1.83 -4.66 26.28
C THR A 328 0.68 -4.68 25.30
N GLY A 329 0.87 -5.33 24.16
CA GLY A 329 -0.13 -5.42 23.10
C GLY A 329 0.00 -6.71 22.28
N THR A 330 -1.01 -6.97 21.47
CA THR A 330 -1.08 -8.05 20.48
C THR A 330 -1.82 -7.56 19.23
N THR A 331 -1.84 -8.36 18.18
CA THR A 331 -2.61 -8.08 16.96
C THR A 331 -3.58 -9.20 16.69
N THR A 332 -4.70 -8.87 16.03
CA THR A 332 -5.67 -9.88 15.59
C THR A 332 -5.13 -10.68 14.40
N ASN A 333 -5.43 -11.98 14.38
CA ASN A 333 -5.13 -12.86 13.25
C ASN A 333 -6.14 -12.67 12.09
N ALA A 334 -6.01 -13.44 11.01
CA ALA A 334 -6.90 -13.39 9.85
C ALA A 334 -8.40 -13.62 10.17
N GLY A 335 -8.70 -14.33 11.27
CA GLY A 335 -10.06 -14.52 11.77
C GLY A 335 -10.54 -13.42 12.71
N GLY A 336 -9.77 -12.33 12.88
CA GLY A 336 -10.07 -11.25 13.81
C GLY A 336 -9.83 -11.62 15.29
N ILE A 337 -9.21 -12.77 15.58
CA ILE A 337 -9.05 -13.29 16.94
C ILE A 337 -7.75 -12.78 17.54
N PHE A 338 -7.82 -12.31 18.80
CA PHE A 338 -6.65 -11.94 19.59
C PHE A 338 -6.59 -12.66 20.92
N GLN A 339 -5.40 -12.71 21.49
CA GLN A 339 -5.15 -13.16 22.84
C GLN A 339 -4.06 -12.28 23.49
N ILE A 340 -4.34 -11.75 24.68
CA ILE A 340 -3.43 -10.85 25.39
C ILE A 340 -3.37 -11.22 26.88
N ASN A 341 -2.18 -11.16 27.45
CA ASN A 341 -1.97 -11.40 28.86
C ASN A 341 -2.16 -10.09 29.65
N VAL A 342 -3.10 -10.09 30.61
CA VAL A 342 -3.50 -8.90 31.37
C VAL A 342 -3.01 -9.06 32.82
N PRO A 343 -2.03 -8.24 33.27
CA PRO A 343 -1.56 -8.24 34.66
C PRO A 343 -2.62 -7.64 35.59
N ALA A 344 -2.45 -7.89 36.88
CA ALA A 344 -3.32 -7.32 37.93
C ALA A 344 -3.33 -5.78 37.87
N GLY A 345 -4.52 -5.18 37.88
CA GLY A 345 -4.71 -3.72 37.89
C GLY A 345 -4.99 -3.08 36.51
N ALA A 346 -4.86 -3.81 35.41
CA ALA A 346 -5.21 -3.28 34.10
C ALA A 346 -6.71 -3.39 33.83
N GLN A 347 -7.36 -2.28 33.47
CA GLN A 347 -8.82 -2.20 33.38
C GLN A 347 -9.38 -2.14 31.97
N HIS A 348 -8.61 -1.66 30.99
CA HIS A 348 -9.11 -1.42 29.62
C HIS A 348 -8.10 -1.86 28.56
N LEU A 349 -8.62 -2.32 27.44
CA LEU A 349 -7.91 -2.54 26.18
C LEU A 349 -8.22 -1.38 25.24
N THR A 350 -7.21 -0.86 24.59
CA THR A 350 -7.35 0.08 23.46
C THR A 350 -7.20 -0.72 22.17
N VAL A 351 -8.22 -0.70 21.32
CA VAL A 351 -8.23 -1.42 20.05
C VAL A 351 -8.25 -0.42 18.90
N SER A 352 -7.29 -0.54 17.99
CA SER A 352 -7.14 0.33 16.82
C SER A 352 -6.84 -0.47 15.56
N ALA A 353 -7.37 -0.03 14.43
CA ALA A 353 -7.09 -0.59 13.12
C ALA A 353 -7.08 0.52 12.06
N VAL A 354 -6.36 0.30 10.96
CA VAL A 354 -6.27 1.29 9.87
C VAL A 354 -7.65 1.55 9.28
N GLY A 355 -8.05 2.82 9.20
CA GLY A 355 -9.36 3.22 8.67
C GLY A 355 -10.55 2.99 9.63
N MET A 356 -10.30 2.69 10.90
CA MET A 356 -11.33 2.48 11.90
C MET A 356 -11.12 3.34 13.14
N GLN A 357 -12.20 3.70 13.81
CA GLN A 357 -12.15 4.47 15.04
C GLN A 357 -11.53 3.64 16.17
N THR A 358 -10.57 4.24 16.86
CA THR A 358 -9.98 3.63 18.05
C THR A 358 -11.02 3.56 19.17
N ILE A 359 -11.20 2.38 19.75
CA ILE A 359 -12.15 2.15 20.83
C ILE A 359 -11.48 1.61 22.09
N GLU A 360 -12.05 1.92 23.23
CA GLU A 360 -11.62 1.38 24.53
C GLU A 360 -12.68 0.43 25.06
N VAL A 361 -12.26 -0.77 25.43
CA VAL A 361 -13.13 -1.80 25.98
C VAL A 361 -12.59 -2.33 27.31
N PRO A 362 -13.44 -2.72 28.28
CA PRO A 362 -12.97 -3.34 29.50
C PRO A 362 -12.23 -4.67 29.22
N ALA A 363 -11.11 -4.91 29.90
CA ALA A 363 -10.41 -6.18 29.85
C ALA A 363 -11.13 -7.21 30.74
N SER A 364 -11.93 -8.10 30.15
CA SER A 364 -12.63 -9.17 30.88
C SER A 364 -11.89 -10.49 30.77
N VAL A 365 -11.43 -11.05 31.88
CA VAL A 365 -10.61 -12.26 31.93
C VAL A 365 -11.41 -13.57 31.78
N ASN A 366 -12.72 -13.56 31.95
CA ASN A 366 -13.54 -14.76 32.00
C ASN A 366 -14.54 -14.92 30.82
N GLY A 367 -14.25 -14.32 29.65
CA GLY A 367 -15.15 -14.44 28.50
C GLY A 367 -14.48 -14.04 27.18
N THR A 368 -15.03 -14.52 26.07
CA THR A 368 -14.62 -14.06 24.75
C THR A 368 -15.24 -12.67 24.50
N SER A 369 -14.40 -11.65 24.41
CA SER A 369 -14.86 -10.28 24.12
C SER A 369 -15.05 -10.11 22.61
N ASN A 370 -16.30 -9.99 22.15
CA ASN A 370 -16.57 -9.56 20.78
C ASN A 370 -16.52 -8.03 20.70
N ILE A 371 -15.61 -7.50 19.92
CA ILE A 371 -15.33 -6.08 19.78
C ILE A 371 -15.73 -5.64 18.38
N SER A 372 -16.74 -4.77 18.26
CA SER A 372 -17.16 -4.21 16.98
C SER A 372 -16.53 -2.83 16.80
N MET A 373 -15.79 -2.65 15.70
CA MET A 373 -15.16 -1.38 15.32
C MET A 373 -15.97 -0.69 14.23
N ILE A 374 -16.02 0.63 14.29
CA ILE A 374 -16.70 1.50 13.34
C ILE A 374 -15.68 2.13 12.43
N ALA A 375 -15.98 2.27 11.13
CA ALA A 375 -15.09 2.95 10.19
C ALA A 375 -14.84 4.40 10.63
N ASP A 376 -13.58 4.84 10.62
CA ASP A 376 -13.23 6.21 10.96
C ASP A 376 -13.48 7.12 9.76
N GLN A 377 -14.62 7.81 9.78
CA GLN A 377 -14.97 8.80 8.76
C GLN A 377 -14.05 10.03 8.78
N ARG A 378 -13.27 10.25 9.84
CA ARG A 378 -12.34 11.40 9.97
C ARG A 378 -11.01 11.18 9.26
N SER A 379 -10.64 9.93 9.02
CA SER A 379 -9.40 9.57 8.29
C SER A 379 -9.44 9.91 6.79
N LEU A 380 -10.57 10.39 6.26
CA LEU A 380 -10.77 10.78 4.86
C LEU A 380 -10.78 12.30 4.65
N GLU A 381 -10.56 13.11 5.68
CA GLU A 381 -10.70 14.58 5.59
C GLU A 381 -9.53 15.29 4.89
N GLU A 382 -8.49 14.59 4.43
CA GLU A 382 -7.38 15.21 3.70
C GLU A 382 -7.37 14.91 2.18
N VAL A 383 -8.34 14.16 1.69
CA VAL A 383 -8.58 13.98 0.25
C VAL A 383 -9.96 14.53 -0.07
N VAL A 384 -10.02 15.76 -0.58
CA VAL A 384 -11.27 16.31 -1.13
C VAL A 384 -11.63 15.53 -2.37
N VAL A 385 -12.34 14.41 -2.18
CA VAL A 385 -13.00 13.69 -3.27
C VAL A 385 -14.26 14.47 -3.60
N ILE A 386 -14.21 15.26 -4.64
CA ILE A 386 -15.42 15.90 -5.18
C ILE A 386 -16.17 14.82 -5.95
N THR A 387 -17.08 14.14 -5.25
CA THR A 387 -18.05 13.26 -5.88
C THR A 387 -19.10 14.11 -6.57
N GLY A 388 -19.11 14.12 -7.90
CA GLY A 388 -20.23 14.67 -8.64
C GLY A 388 -21.46 13.78 -8.44
N TYR A 389 -22.39 14.22 -7.61
CA TYR A 389 -23.71 13.59 -7.55
C TYR A 389 -24.43 13.84 -8.88
N GLY A 390 -24.54 12.81 -9.70
CA GLY A 390 -25.38 12.81 -10.87
C GLY A 390 -26.84 12.73 -10.46
N THR A 391 -27.52 13.85 -10.39
CA THR A 391 -28.98 13.83 -10.37
C THR A 391 -29.47 13.53 -11.79
N THR A 392 -30.17 12.42 -11.97
CA THR A 392 -30.97 12.13 -13.15
C THR A 392 -32.12 13.13 -13.22
N GLY A 393 -31.94 14.21 -13.93
CA GLY A 393 -32.98 15.20 -14.18
C GLY A 393 -32.56 16.10 -15.34
N ASP A 394 -33.28 15.96 -16.45
CA ASP A 394 -33.32 16.80 -17.64
C ASP A 394 -32.21 17.86 -17.78
N ARG A 395 -31.10 17.49 -18.45
CA ARG A 395 -30.04 18.38 -18.91
C ARG A 395 -29.98 18.53 -20.44
N ASP A 396 -31.11 18.33 -21.11
CA ASP A 396 -31.13 18.19 -22.60
C ASP A 396 -30.98 19.48 -23.40
N GLY A 397 -30.82 20.63 -22.76
CA GLY A 397 -30.86 21.90 -23.48
C GLY A 397 -29.54 22.52 -23.95
N TRP A 398 -28.38 22.13 -23.34
CA TRP A 398 -27.11 22.84 -23.58
C TRP A 398 -26.02 22.00 -24.27
N TYR A 399 -26.14 20.69 -24.26
CA TYR A 399 -25.11 19.78 -24.78
C TYR A 399 -25.37 19.32 -26.24
N ASP A 400 -26.56 19.56 -26.82
CA ASP A 400 -26.86 19.09 -28.16
C ASP A 400 -26.13 19.84 -29.28
N ALA A 401 -25.69 21.08 -29.07
CA ALA A 401 -24.90 21.81 -30.05
C ALA A 401 -23.42 21.34 -30.09
N GLU A 402 -22.87 20.96 -28.96
CA GLU A 402 -21.49 20.46 -28.85
C GLU A 402 -21.38 18.97 -29.24
N ARG A 403 -22.45 18.20 -29.05
CA ARG A 403 -22.50 16.77 -29.38
C ARG A 403 -22.40 16.51 -30.90
N ALA A 404 -22.86 17.44 -31.74
CA ALA A 404 -22.77 17.33 -33.18
C ALA A 404 -21.35 17.60 -33.74
N GLU A 405 -20.54 18.39 -33.03
CA GLU A 405 -19.17 18.72 -33.43
C GLU A 405 -18.13 17.76 -32.84
N ASN A 406 -18.37 17.21 -31.66
CA ASN A 406 -17.45 16.29 -30.95
C ASN A 406 -17.44 14.87 -31.50
N ASN A 407 -18.45 14.45 -32.29
CA ASN A 407 -18.43 13.15 -32.99
C ASN A 407 -17.39 13.05 -34.12
N ARG A 408 -16.66 14.12 -34.42
CA ARG A 408 -15.56 14.14 -35.40
C ARG A 408 -14.14 14.09 -34.80
N ASN A 409 -13.98 14.31 -33.50
CA ASN A 409 -12.68 14.27 -32.88
C ASN A 409 -12.52 12.95 -32.09
N LYS A 410 -12.10 11.89 -32.80
CA LYS A 410 -11.48 10.74 -32.12
C LYS A 410 -10.38 11.27 -31.21
N GLN A 411 -10.43 10.94 -29.93
CA GLN A 411 -9.35 11.23 -28.97
C GLN A 411 -8.02 10.80 -29.61
N LYS A 412 -7.13 11.76 -29.85
CA LYS A 412 -5.82 11.45 -30.41
C LYS A 412 -5.02 10.72 -29.32
N LYS A 413 -4.66 9.47 -29.60
CA LYS A 413 -3.59 8.80 -28.86
C LYS A 413 -2.31 9.61 -29.02
N SER A 414 -1.59 9.82 -27.93
CA SER A 414 -0.25 10.43 -27.97
C SER A 414 0.62 9.67 -28.97
N GLU A 415 1.30 10.36 -29.89
CA GLU A 415 2.17 9.76 -30.91
C GLU A 415 3.47 9.13 -30.34
N THR A 416 3.61 9.08 -29.01
CA THR A 416 4.70 8.34 -28.35
C THR A 416 4.56 6.87 -28.72
N ALA A 417 5.61 6.26 -29.25
CA ALA A 417 5.62 4.85 -29.66
C ALA A 417 5.02 3.99 -28.55
N LEU A 418 3.86 3.36 -28.83
CA LEU A 418 3.16 2.54 -27.85
C LEU A 418 4.07 1.40 -27.41
N THR A 419 4.49 1.42 -26.17
CA THR A 419 5.27 0.36 -25.52
C THR A 419 4.41 -0.84 -25.13
N THR A 420 3.08 -0.72 -25.32
CA THR A 420 2.08 -1.69 -24.84
C THR A 420 1.08 -2.05 -25.92
N THR A 421 0.66 -3.30 -25.96
CA THR A 421 -0.47 -3.78 -26.77
C THR A 421 -1.64 -4.10 -25.85
N ILE A 422 -2.81 -3.53 -26.14
CA ILE A 422 -4.02 -3.71 -25.33
C ILE A 422 -4.90 -4.78 -25.98
N SER A 423 -5.31 -5.78 -25.21
CA SER A 423 -6.25 -6.83 -25.60
C SER A 423 -7.47 -6.80 -24.68
N TYR A 424 -8.63 -6.56 -25.26
CA TYR A 424 -9.90 -6.58 -24.54
C TYR A 424 -10.47 -8.00 -24.54
N GLN A 425 -10.70 -8.54 -23.36
CA GLN A 425 -11.40 -9.79 -23.14
C GLN A 425 -12.82 -9.49 -22.60
N PRO A 426 -13.77 -10.44 -22.63
CA PRO A 426 -15.16 -10.16 -22.23
C PRO A 426 -15.33 -9.59 -20.81
N THR A 427 -14.41 -9.91 -19.89
CA THR A 427 -14.47 -9.50 -18.48
C THR A 427 -13.24 -8.75 -18.00
N THR A 428 -12.16 -8.70 -18.80
CA THR A 428 -10.87 -8.14 -18.37
C THR A 428 -10.15 -7.45 -19.50
N THR A 429 -9.29 -6.51 -19.19
CA THR A 429 -8.34 -5.92 -20.12
C THR A 429 -6.95 -6.44 -19.80
N VAL A 430 -6.21 -6.83 -20.81
CA VAL A 430 -4.82 -7.29 -20.69
C VAL A 430 -3.90 -6.36 -21.47
N TYR A 431 -2.89 -5.86 -20.78
CA TYR A 431 -1.85 -5.01 -21.34
C TYR A 431 -0.57 -5.82 -21.51
N GLU A 432 -0.11 -6.02 -22.73
CA GLU A 432 1.18 -6.67 -23.03
C GLU A 432 2.27 -5.60 -23.12
N ILE A 433 3.25 -5.66 -22.24
CA ILE A 433 4.44 -4.82 -22.30
C ILE A 433 5.37 -5.39 -23.37
N LYS A 434 5.67 -4.61 -24.41
CA LYS A 434 6.41 -5.10 -25.59
C LYS A 434 7.87 -5.45 -25.31
N GLU A 435 8.50 -4.65 -24.46
CA GLU A 435 9.90 -4.87 -24.09
C GLU A 435 10.02 -5.95 -23.00
N PRO A 436 11.00 -6.84 -23.09
CA PRO A 436 11.28 -7.79 -22.02
C PRO A 436 11.53 -7.08 -20.69
N TYR A 437 10.94 -7.61 -19.64
CA TYR A 437 10.94 -6.96 -18.33
C TYR A 437 11.65 -7.81 -17.26
N THR A 438 12.34 -7.15 -16.34
CA THR A 438 12.96 -7.82 -15.19
C THR A 438 12.40 -7.26 -13.90
N ILE A 439 11.78 -8.14 -13.09
CA ILE A 439 11.24 -7.82 -11.76
C ILE A 439 11.86 -8.79 -10.75
N LEU A 440 12.68 -8.25 -9.86
CA LEU A 440 13.37 -9.06 -8.86
C LEU A 440 12.45 -9.39 -7.68
N ASN A 441 12.77 -10.48 -6.98
CA ASN A 441 12.08 -10.88 -5.76
C ASN A 441 12.57 -10.07 -4.54
N ASP A 442 12.51 -8.74 -4.63
CA ASP A 442 13.01 -7.82 -3.61
C ASP A 442 11.89 -6.99 -2.94
N GLY A 443 10.64 -7.25 -3.29
CA GLY A 443 9.46 -6.55 -2.77
C GLY A 443 9.37 -5.07 -3.20
N LYS A 444 10.28 -4.58 -4.04
CA LYS A 444 10.20 -3.23 -4.56
C LYS A 444 9.16 -3.13 -5.67
N THR A 445 8.77 -1.89 -5.92
CA THR A 445 7.83 -1.56 -6.99
C THR A 445 8.57 -1.20 -8.25
N TYR A 446 8.20 -1.83 -9.35
CA TYR A 446 8.72 -1.61 -10.71
C TYR A 446 7.64 -0.93 -11.53
N MET A 447 7.95 0.21 -12.13
CA MET A 447 6.98 0.99 -12.88
C MET A 447 7.07 0.67 -14.37
N ALA A 448 5.95 0.29 -14.97
CA ALA A 448 5.79 0.11 -16.42
C ALA A 448 4.76 1.11 -16.96
N GLU A 449 5.04 1.69 -18.13
CA GLU A 449 4.06 2.55 -18.82
C GLU A 449 3.05 1.67 -19.56
N ILE A 450 1.75 1.96 -19.37
CA ILE A 450 0.65 1.24 -20.04
C ILE A 450 0.25 1.98 -21.29
N ASP A 451 -0.20 3.23 -21.17
CA ASP A 451 -0.69 4.03 -22.31
C ASP A 451 -0.62 5.54 -21.99
N GLY A 452 -0.75 6.35 -23.04
CA GLY A 452 -0.83 7.80 -22.94
C GLY A 452 -2.07 8.33 -23.66
N TYR A 453 -2.80 9.23 -23.01
CA TYR A 453 -4.04 9.80 -23.54
C TYR A 453 -3.96 11.31 -23.59
N GLU A 454 -4.49 11.88 -24.68
CA GLU A 454 -4.75 13.30 -24.81
C GLU A 454 -6.27 13.51 -24.71
N LEU A 455 -6.71 14.13 -23.60
CA LEU A 455 -8.12 14.19 -23.21
C LEU A 455 -8.62 15.62 -23.26
N ASN A 456 -9.70 15.85 -24.01
CA ASN A 456 -10.40 17.12 -23.98
C ASN A 456 -11.10 17.28 -22.63
N ALA A 457 -10.92 18.44 -22.00
CA ALA A 457 -11.52 18.76 -20.71
C ALA A 457 -12.15 20.15 -20.73
N ALA A 458 -13.28 20.28 -20.07
CA ALA A 458 -13.84 21.57 -19.72
C ALA A 458 -13.30 22.01 -18.35
N TYR A 459 -12.82 23.24 -18.26
CA TYR A 459 -12.26 23.77 -17.03
C TYR A 459 -13.25 24.71 -16.33
N GLU A 460 -13.46 24.51 -15.04
CA GLU A 460 -14.30 25.37 -14.23
C GLU A 460 -13.72 25.47 -12.80
N TYR A 461 -14.12 26.48 -12.06
CA TYR A 461 -13.78 26.59 -10.66
C TYR A 461 -14.89 26.01 -9.80
N TYR A 462 -14.50 25.48 -8.67
CA TYR A 462 -15.40 24.95 -7.66
C TYR A 462 -15.03 25.51 -6.28
N THR A 463 -16.03 25.80 -5.46
CA THR A 463 -15.82 26.16 -4.06
C THR A 463 -16.98 25.70 -3.19
N ALA A 464 -16.65 25.18 -2.00
CA ALA A 464 -17.60 24.93 -0.92
C ALA A 464 -17.12 25.71 0.32
N PRO A 465 -17.45 27.02 0.42
CA PRO A 465 -16.82 27.91 1.38
C PRO A 465 -17.16 27.60 2.83
N LYS A 466 -18.20 26.81 3.09
CA LYS A 466 -18.49 26.25 4.41
C LYS A 466 -17.37 25.30 4.88
N LEU A 467 -16.72 24.56 3.97
CA LEU A 467 -15.65 23.62 4.26
C LEU A 467 -14.27 24.26 4.09
N SER A 468 -14.08 25.04 3.02
CA SER A 468 -12.83 25.73 2.71
C SER A 468 -13.08 26.98 1.89
N GLU A 469 -12.62 28.13 2.36
CA GLU A 469 -12.69 29.43 1.65
C GLU A 469 -11.66 29.51 0.50
N SER A 470 -11.51 28.44 -0.26
CA SER A 470 -10.59 28.36 -1.41
C SER A 470 -11.36 27.98 -2.67
N ALA A 471 -10.98 28.57 -3.80
CA ALA A 471 -11.44 28.13 -5.10
C ALA A 471 -10.49 27.04 -5.65
N TYR A 472 -11.07 25.97 -6.16
CA TYR A 472 -10.35 24.85 -6.75
C TYR A 472 -10.59 24.86 -8.26
N LEU A 473 -9.52 24.84 -9.04
CA LEU A 473 -9.63 24.61 -10.47
C LEU A 473 -9.95 23.13 -10.70
N THR A 474 -10.99 22.85 -11.47
CA THR A 474 -11.46 21.50 -11.76
C THR A 474 -11.50 21.29 -13.27
N ALA A 475 -11.02 20.16 -13.72
CA ALA A 475 -11.15 19.70 -15.11
C ALA A 475 -12.22 18.62 -15.19
N LYS A 476 -13.18 18.77 -16.08
CA LYS A 476 -14.25 17.82 -16.39
C LYS A 476 -13.93 17.10 -17.69
N ILE A 477 -13.80 15.78 -17.61
CA ILE A 477 -13.51 14.89 -18.74
C ILE A 477 -14.75 14.08 -19.03
N ILE A 478 -15.23 14.13 -20.27
CA ILE A 478 -16.33 13.30 -20.79
C ILE A 478 -15.77 12.11 -21.57
N ASN A 479 -16.57 11.06 -21.76
CA ASN A 479 -16.21 9.83 -22.49
C ASN A 479 -14.98 9.09 -21.93
N TRP A 480 -14.70 9.27 -20.65
CA TRP A 480 -13.58 8.62 -19.95
C TRP A 480 -13.77 7.10 -19.84
N GLN A 481 -15.01 6.60 -19.93
CA GLN A 481 -15.37 5.18 -19.81
C GLN A 481 -14.69 4.32 -20.90
N GLU A 482 -14.44 4.90 -22.09
CA GLU A 482 -13.76 4.21 -23.19
C GLU A 482 -12.29 3.90 -22.89
N LEU A 483 -11.71 4.55 -21.87
CA LEU A 483 -10.30 4.41 -21.53
C LEU A 483 -10.03 3.21 -20.61
N ASN A 484 -11.05 2.55 -20.09
CA ASN A 484 -10.96 1.42 -19.16
C ASN A 484 -10.01 1.69 -17.97
N LEU A 485 -10.09 2.89 -17.41
CA LEU A 485 -9.27 3.30 -16.28
C LEU A 485 -9.68 2.54 -15.03
N LEU A 486 -8.69 2.24 -14.18
CA LEU A 486 -8.90 1.69 -12.85
C LEU A 486 -8.80 2.81 -11.80
N PRO A 487 -9.45 2.67 -10.63
CA PRO A 487 -9.21 3.58 -9.51
C PRO A 487 -7.73 3.59 -9.12
N GLY A 488 -7.15 4.78 -8.92
CA GLY A 488 -5.73 4.87 -8.60
C GLY A 488 -5.25 6.27 -8.26
N GLU A 489 -4.04 6.37 -7.75
CA GLU A 489 -3.39 7.64 -7.42
C GLU A 489 -3.00 8.39 -8.70
N ALA A 490 -3.28 9.69 -8.75
CA ALA A 490 -2.91 10.57 -9.85
C ALA A 490 -1.99 11.69 -9.36
N ASN A 491 -0.81 11.80 -9.96
CA ASN A 491 0.10 12.93 -9.79
C ASN A 491 -0.34 14.06 -10.70
N LEU A 492 -0.60 15.24 -10.16
CA LEU A 492 -1.13 16.37 -10.89
C LEU A 492 -0.03 17.39 -11.17
N PHE A 493 0.08 17.80 -12.44
CA PHE A 493 0.99 18.85 -12.89
C PHE A 493 0.19 19.90 -13.67
N PHE A 494 0.34 21.16 -13.29
CA PHE A 494 -0.27 22.30 -13.98
C PHE A 494 0.80 23.35 -14.30
N GLU A 495 0.84 23.82 -15.53
CA GLU A 495 1.86 24.77 -16.03
C GLU A 495 3.30 24.33 -15.68
N GLY A 496 3.58 23.02 -15.76
CA GLY A 496 4.88 22.44 -15.45
C GLY A 496 5.20 22.28 -13.97
N THR A 497 4.32 22.71 -13.05
CA THR A 497 4.50 22.62 -11.60
C THR A 497 3.74 21.44 -11.04
N PHE A 498 4.38 20.64 -10.18
CA PHE A 498 3.70 19.59 -9.41
C PHE A 498 2.78 20.20 -8.36
N LEU A 499 1.48 19.90 -8.45
CA LEU A 499 0.47 20.43 -7.52
C LEU A 499 0.20 19.51 -6.32
N GLY A 500 0.52 18.23 -6.47
CA GLY A 500 0.25 17.22 -5.45
C GLY A 500 -0.35 15.95 -6.04
N LYS A 501 -0.95 15.15 -5.19
CA LYS A 501 -1.59 13.88 -5.52
C LYS A 501 -3.10 13.97 -5.36
N SER A 502 -3.83 13.29 -6.22
CA SER A 502 -5.28 13.11 -6.15
C SER A 502 -5.64 11.64 -6.33
N LEU A 503 -6.84 11.26 -5.96
CA LEU A 503 -7.38 9.94 -6.25
C LEU A 503 -8.27 10.00 -7.49
N LEU A 504 -7.98 9.19 -8.49
CA LEU A 504 -8.86 8.96 -9.63
C LEU A 504 -9.89 7.89 -9.23
N ASP A 505 -11.08 8.32 -8.80
CA ASP A 505 -12.16 7.40 -8.39
C ASP A 505 -13.16 7.20 -9.52
N VAL A 506 -12.81 6.34 -10.45
CA VAL A 506 -13.64 6.00 -11.61
C VAL A 506 -14.89 5.21 -11.21
N ALA A 507 -14.92 4.56 -10.05
CA ALA A 507 -16.06 3.77 -9.61
C ALA A 507 -17.26 4.65 -9.21
N LYS A 508 -16.99 5.88 -8.77
CA LYS A 508 -18.01 6.87 -8.38
C LYS A 508 -18.27 7.92 -9.45
N ALA A 509 -17.47 7.95 -10.51
CA ALA A 509 -17.68 8.88 -11.61
C ALA A 509 -18.89 8.47 -12.44
N GLY A 510 -19.80 9.42 -12.66
CA GLY A 510 -20.93 9.26 -13.61
C GLY A 510 -20.46 9.42 -15.06
N ASP A 511 -21.23 10.11 -15.87
CA ASP A 511 -20.86 10.39 -17.27
C ASP A 511 -19.65 11.32 -17.40
N THR A 512 -19.33 12.06 -16.36
CA THR A 512 -18.23 13.03 -16.34
C THR A 512 -17.25 12.68 -15.23
N LEU A 513 -15.97 12.58 -15.55
CA LEU A 513 -14.89 12.43 -14.60
C LEU A 513 -14.34 13.83 -14.22
N SER A 514 -14.45 14.20 -12.96
CA SER A 514 -13.98 15.48 -12.45
C SER A 514 -12.63 15.32 -11.74
N LEU A 515 -11.65 16.13 -12.14
CA LEU A 515 -10.31 16.15 -11.55
C LEU A 515 -10.03 17.51 -10.94
N SER A 516 -9.71 17.55 -9.64
CA SER A 516 -9.25 18.78 -9.00
C SER A 516 -7.79 19.04 -9.35
N LEU A 517 -7.52 20.20 -9.94
CA LEU A 517 -6.17 20.68 -10.28
C LEU A 517 -5.57 21.55 -9.18
N GLY A 518 -6.19 21.54 -7.98
CA GLY A 518 -5.69 22.26 -6.83
C GLY A 518 -6.29 23.64 -6.62
N LYS A 519 -5.77 24.35 -5.60
CA LYS A 519 -6.25 25.67 -5.17
C LYS A 519 -5.68 26.78 -6.04
N ASP A 520 -6.54 27.69 -6.50
CA ASP A 520 -6.12 28.90 -7.22
C ASP A 520 -6.25 30.12 -6.31
N LYS A 521 -5.12 30.70 -5.91
CA LYS A 521 -5.07 31.92 -5.08
C LYS A 521 -5.52 33.17 -5.82
N GLY A 522 -5.64 33.13 -7.14
CA GLY A 522 -6.16 34.23 -7.96
C GLY A 522 -7.67 34.44 -7.83
N VAL A 523 -8.40 33.42 -7.32
CA VAL A 523 -9.83 33.52 -7.02
C VAL A 523 -10.01 33.45 -5.51
N VAL A 524 -10.43 34.55 -4.92
CA VAL A 524 -10.61 34.68 -3.45
C VAL A 524 -12.08 34.47 -3.13
N VAL A 525 -12.36 33.57 -2.21
CA VAL A 525 -13.72 33.27 -1.73
C VAL A 525 -13.78 33.52 -0.24
N LYS A 526 -14.86 34.12 0.21
CA LYS A 526 -15.11 34.41 1.63
C LYS A 526 -16.56 34.11 1.97
N ARG A 527 -16.82 33.39 3.05
CA ARG A 527 -18.15 33.15 3.61
C ARG A 527 -18.32 33.95 4.90
N THR A 528 -19.32 34.76 4.98
CA THR A 528 -19.55 35.65 6.13
C THR A 528 -20.96 35.50 6.67
N LEU A 529 -21.10 35.25 7.95
CA LEU A 529 -22.38 35.30 8.65
C LEU A 529 -22.75 36.81 8.86
N LEU A 530 -23.85 37.24 8.28
CA LEU A 530 -24.38 38.59 8.42
C LEU A 530 -25.12 38.72 9.75
N LYS A 531 -24.44 39.28 10.76
CA LYS A 531 -24.97 39.44 12.13
C LYS A 531 -26.21 40.32 12.18
N GLU A 532 -26.31 41.34 11.34
CA GLU A 532 -27.44 42.23 11.25
C GLU A 532 -28.75 41.57 10.82
N TYR A 533 -28.63 40.50 10.00
CA TYR A 533 -29.76 39.72 9.49
C TYR A 533 -29.87 38.36 10.18
N SER A 534 -29.05 38.08 11.18
CA SER A 534 -29.07 36.83 11.96
C SER A 534 -29.58 37.15 13.36
N SER A 535 -30.74 36.60 13.71
CA SER A 535 -31.42 36.94 14.97
C SER A 535 -31.92 35.68 15.69
N LYS A 536 -32.19 35.87 16.99
CA LYS A 536 -32.82 34.86 17.85
C LYS A 536 -34.14 35.40 18.34
N ARG A 537 -35.23 34.71 18.03
CA ARG A 537 -36.58 35.07 18.49
C ARG A 537 -37.13 33.96 19.37
N PHE A 538 -37.90 34.35 20.38
CA PHE A 538 -38.59 33.44 21.31
C PHE A 538 -40.09 33.63 21.17
N ILE A 539 -40.82 32.59 20.82
CA ILE A 539 -42.30 32.58 20.68
C ILE A 539 -42.81 31.35 21.41
N GLY A 540 -43.53 31.59 22.55
CA GLY A 540 -44.07 30.52 23.38
C GLY A 540 -42.97 29.58 23.94
N SER A 541 -43.12 28.30 23.66
CA SER A 541 -42.15 27.23 24.05
C SER A 541 -40.97 27.07 23.07
N ASN A 542 -41.03 27.77 21.93
CA ASN A 542 -40.04 27.59 20.86
C ASN A 542 -39.12 28.81 20.74
N ARG A 543 -37.93 28.53 20.20
CA ARG A 543 -36.95 29.49 19.77
C ARG A 543 -36.73 29.34 18.27
N THR A 544 -36.62 30.46 17.57
CA THR A 544 -36.27 30.53 16.14
C THR A 544 -34.95 31.26 15.98
N ASP A 545 -33.97 30.59 15.41
CA ASP A 545 -32.67 31.17 15.06
C ASP A 545 -32.64 31.40 13.55
N THR A 546 -32.52 32.67 13.15
CA THR A 546 -32.34 33.06 11.73
C THR A 546 -30.85 33.11 11.43
N ARG A 547 -30.44 32.58 10.29
CA ARG A 547 -29.07 32.66 9.77
C ARG A 547 -29.10 33.19 8.35
N GLN A 548 -28.28 34.21 8.10
CA GLN A 548 -28.04 34.72 6.75
C GLN A 548 -26.55 34.78 6.49
N TYR A 549 -26.12 34.21 5.38
CA TYR A 549 -24.74 34.20 4.95
C TYR A 549 -24.60 34.97 3.64
N GLU A 550 -23.46 35.65 3.50
CA GLU A 550 -22.98 36.24 2.24
C GLU A 550 -21.71 35.52 1.82
N ILE A 551 -21.69 35.05 0.57
CA ILE A 551 -20.50 34.47 -0.07
C ILE A 551 -19.98 35.48 -1.07
N THR A 552 -18.78 35.99 -0.84
CA THR A 552 -18.10 36.95 -1.72
C THR A 552 -17.07 36.20 -2.54
N ILE A 553 -17.13 36.36 -3.87
CA ILE A 553 -16.18 35.75 -4.80
C ILE A 553 -15.50 36.86 -5.58
N ARG A 554 -14.18 36.96 -5.45
CA ARG A 554 -13.37 37.98 -6.14
C ARG A 554 -12.41 37.30 -7.11
N ASN A 555 -12.53 37.66 -8.37
CA ASN A 555 -11.62 37.23 -9.43
C ASN A 555 -10.48 38.27 -9.59
N ASN A 556 -9.27 37.91 -9.19
CA ASN A 556 -8.07 38.74 -9.35
C ASN A 556 -7.31 38.45 -10.67
N LYS A 557 -7.83 37.51 -11.51
CA LYS A 557 -7.22 37.15 -12.78
C LYS A 557 -7.54 38.14 -13.90
N GLN A 558 -6.88 37.96 -15.04
CA GLN A 558 -7.09 38.78 -16.24
C GLN A 558 -8.23 38.32 -17.14
N LEU A 559 -8.70 37.07 -16.92
CA LEU A 559 -9.77 36.45 -17.67
C LEU A 559 -10.97 36.20 -16.76
N PRO A 560 -12.20 36.19 -17.29
CA PRO A 560 -13.38 35.76 -16.55
C PRO A 560 -13.22 34.31 -16.07
N VAL A 561 -13.83 33.97 -14.94
CA VAL A 561 -13.84 32.62 -14.38
C VAL A 561 -15.26 32.12 -14.22
N ASN A 562 -15.51 30.90 -14.66
CA ASN A 562 -16.76 30.17 -14.39
C ASN A 562 -16.56 29.39 -13.09
N ILE A 563 -17.42 29.61 -12.11
CA ILE A 563 -17.29 28.99 -10.78
C ILE A 563 -18.61 28.40 -10.31
N ILE A 564 -18.56 27.18 -9.83
CA ILE A 564 -19.64 26.54 -9.08
C ILE A 564 -19.40 26.80 -7.59
N VAL A 565 -20.40 27.35 -6.95
CA VAL A 565 -20.39 27.65 -5.51
C VAL A 565 -21.43 26.78 -4.84
N GLU A 566 -21.00 26.00 -3.86
CA GLU A 566 -21.92 25.13 -3.10
C GLU A 566 -21.94 25.48 -1.62
N ASP A 567 -23.13 25.46 -1.06
CA ASP A 567 -23.37 25.54 0.38
C ASP A 567 -24.58 24.63 0.69
N GLN A 568 -25.04 24.59 1.91
CA GLN A 568 -26.15 23.69 2.30
C GLN A 568 -27.00 24.26 3.41
N PHE A 569 -28.27 23.88 3.39
CA PHE A 569 -29.16 24.02 4.53
C PHE A 569 -29.01 22.85 5.49
N PRO A 570 -29.27 23.03 6.80
CA PRO A 570 -29.28 21.92 7.73
C PRO A 570 -30.47 21.00 7.48
N ILE A 571 -30.27 19.71 7.72
CA ILE A 571 -31.34 18.70 7.68
C ILE A 571 -31.70 18.32 9.11
N SER A 572 -32.98 18.32 9.44
CA SER A 572 -33.45 17.87 10.73
C SER A 572 -33.83 16.38 10.70
N THR A 573 -33.30 15.63 11.65
CA THR A 573 -33.69 14.24 11.93
C THR A 573 -34.74 14.14 13.07
N GLN A 574 -35.10 15.26 13.70
CA GLN A 574 -36.00 15.34 14.83
C GLN A 574 -37.26 16.16 14.48
N LYS A 575 -38.43 15.65 14.80
CA LYS A 575 -39.72 16.30 14.50
C LYS A 575 -39.90 17.66 15.17
N GLU A 576 -39.16 17.89 16.26
CA GLU A 576 -39.21 19.14 17.04
C GLU A 576 -38.37 20.27 16.46
N ILE A 577 -37.52 19.97 15.44
CA ILE A 577 -36.66 20.93 14.80
C ILE A 577 -37.14 21.13 13.36
N GLU A 578 -37.57 22.33 13.07
CA GLU A 578 -38.10 22.71 11.76
C GLU A 578 -37.13 23.70 11.07
N VAL A 579 -36.71 23.38 9.85
CA VAL A 579 -35.94 24.31 8.97
C VAL A 579 -36.93 24.96 8.01
N GLN A 580 -37.09 26.28 8.15
CA GLN A 580 -38.09 27.04 7.41
C GLN A 580 -37.51 28.34 6.83
N ASP A 581 -38.32 29.11 6.07
CA ASP A 581 -37.95 30.39 5.41
C ASP A 581 -36.58 30.34 4.69
N ARG A 582 -36.40 29.28 3.89
CA ARG A 582 -35.21 29.09 3.06
C ARG A 582 -35.22 30.04 1.88
N LYS A 583 -34.22 30.94 1.79
CA LYS A 583 -34.02 31.89 0.67
C LYS A 583 -32.65 31.64 0.07
N TYR A 584 -32.61 31.41 -1.23
CA TYR A 584 -31.40 31.04 -1.97
C TYR A 584 -31.47 31.54 -3.42
N GLU A 585 -31.61 32.87 -3.54
CA GLU A 585 -31.81 33.53 -4.85
C GLU A 585 -30.72 33.15 -5.85
N GLY A 586 -31.15 32.75 -7.06
CA GLY A 586 -30.26 32.35 -8.15
C GLY A 586 -29.54 31.01 -7.95
N ALA A 587 -29.86 30.25 -6.88
CA ALA A 587 -29.31 28.92 -6.67
C ALA A 587 -30.27 27.82 -7.06
N ARG A 588 -29.73 26.66 -7.36
CA ARG A 588 -30.46 25.39 -7.45
C ARG A 588 -30.40 24.69 -6.10
N LEU A 589 -31.52 24.14 -5.64
CA LEU A 589 -31.62 23.32 -4.43
C LEU A 589 -31.75 21.84 -4.80
N ASP A 590 -30.95 21.01 -4.20
CA ASP A 590 -31.15 19.57 -4.14
C ASP A 590 -31.99 19.26 -2.88
N GLU A 591 -33.19 18.77 -3.08
CA GLU A 591 -34.13 18.54 -1.98
C GLU A 591 -33.73 17.36 -1.08
N ASP A 592 -33.01 16.38 -1.60
CA ASP A 592 -32.57 15.19 -0.83
C ASP A 592 -31.41 15.53 0.10
N THR A 593 -30.42 16.22 -0.42
CA THR A 593 -29.19 16.60 0.31
C THR A 593 -29.27 17.96 0.97
N GLN A 594 -30.28 18.79 0.62
CA GLN A 594 -30.45 20.19 1.02
C GLN A 594 -29.25 21.07 0.62
N GLN A 595 -28.51 20.64 -0.40
CA GLN A 595 -27.39 21.38 -0.98
C GLN A 595 -27.90 22.45 -1.94
N ILE A 596 -27.32 23.65 -1.86
CA ILE A 596 -27.60 24.77 -2.76
C ILE A 596 -26.38 25.04 -3.61
N SER A 597 -26.59 25.22 -4.92
CA SER A 597 -25.50 25.45 -5.87
C SER A 597 -25.79 26.65 -6.77
N TRP A 598 -24.81 27.53 -6.91
CA TRP A 598 -24.81 28.63 -7.87
C TRP A 598 -23.78 28.37 -8.95
N GLN A 599 -24.15 28.62 -10.18
CA GLN A 599 -23.21 28.67 -11.30
C GLN A 599 -23.04 30.13 -11.72
N GLN A 600 -21.83 30.67 -11.59
CA GLN A 600 -21.54 32.06 -11.79
C GLN A 600 -20.36 32.27 -12.73
N THR A 601 -20.46 33.32 -13.55
CA THR A 601 -19.30 33.84 -14.29
C THR A 601 -18.88 35.14 -13.60
N VAL A 602 -17.64 35.19 -13.10
CA VAL A 602 -17.07 36.35 -12.45
C VAL A 602 -16.05 36.98 -13.41
N ASP A 603 -16.37 38.16 -13.93
CA ASP A 603 -15.50 38.88 -14.85
C ASP A 603 -14.11 39.18 -14.28
N ALA A 604 -13.15 39.41 -15.17
CA ALA A 604 -11.79 39.80 -14.79
C ALA A 604 -11.76 41.01 -13.85
N LYS A 605 -11.03 40.87 -12.74
CA LYS A 605 -10.87 41.93 -11.71
C LYS A 605 -12.17 42.38 -11.03
N LYS A 606 -13.25 41.61 -11.13
CA LYS A 606 -14.53 41.93 -10.48
C LYS A 606 -14.83 40.98 -9.29
N GLU A 607 -15.87 41.40 -8.56
CA GLU A 607 -16.39 40.68 -7.41
C GLU A 607 -17.88 40.40 -7.61
N THR A 608 -18.33 39.23 -7.15
CA THR A 608 -19.74 38.83 -7.11
C THR A 608 -20.10 38.42 -5.70
N LYS A 609 -21.32 38.75 -5.27
CA LYS A 609 -21.85 38.39 -3.97
C LYS A 609 -23.09 37.53 -4.13
N LEU A 610 -23.13 36.45 -3.39
CA LEU A 610 -24.25 35.51 -3.29
C LEU A 610 -24.72 35.50 -1.84
N SER A 611 -26.01 35.30 -1.63
CA SER A 611 -26.56 35.24 -0.27
C SER A 611 -27.59 34.11 -0.15
N PHE A 612 -27.64 33.54 1.02
CA PHE A 612 -28.72 32.62 1.39
C PHE A 612 -29.09 32.80 2.86
N ARG A 613 -30.34 32.45 3.17
CA ARG A 613 -30.92 32.59 4.49
C ARG A 613 -31.79 31.39 4.81
N TYR A 614 -31.86 31.05 6.09
CA TYR A 614 -32.80 30.07 6.63
C TYR A 614 -33.13 30.37 8.08
N GLU A 615 -34.23 29.79 8.55
CA GLU A 615 -34.65 29.82 9.93
C GLU A 615 -34.71 28.42 10.49
N VAL A 616 -34.25 28.23 11.73
CA VAL A 616 -34.37 26.96 12.47
C VAL A 616 -35.20 27.22 13.72
N LYS A 617 -36.34 26.56 13.80
CA LYS A 617 -37.27 26.61 14.95
C LYS A 617 -37.14 25.34 15.77
N TYR A 618 -36.95 25.47 17.06
CA TYR A 618 -36.75 24.35 18.00
C TYR A 618 -37.17 24.73 19.44
N PRO A 619 -37.33 23.75 20.37
CA PRO A 619 -37.66 24.02 21.78
C PRO A 619 -36.61 24.92 22.46
N LYS A 620 -37.06 25.90 23.21
CA LYS A 620 -36.18 26.94 23.83
C LYS A 620 -35.25 26.42 24.90
N ASP A 621 -35.58 25.25 25.50
CA ASP A 621 -34.77 24.56 26.51
C ASP A 621 -33.65 23.72 25.90
N LYS A 622 -33.58 23.63 24.58
CA LYS A 622 -32.55 22.92 23.82
C LYS A 622 -31.55 23.90 23.21
N THR A 623 -30.33 23.41 22.95
CA THR A 623 -29.30 24.15 22.23
C THR A 623 -28.92 23.40 20.98
N LEU A 624 -28.91 24.08 19.83
CA LEU A 624 -28.44 23.54 18.57
C LEU A 624 -27.11 24.19 18.20
N GLN A 625 -26.22 23.39 17.65
CA GLN A 625 -25.03 23.88 16.95
C GLN A 625 -25.42 24.09 15.48
N LEU A 626 -25.42 25.35 15.03
CA LEU A 626 -25.85 25.76 13.68
C LEU A 626 -24.67 26.18 12.78
N ASP A 627 -23.45 26.15 13.30
CA ASP A 627 -22.21 26.52 12.61
C ASP A 627 -21.13 25.47 12.87
#